data_473089f633d4b3014dc4e065b1e8b8b4
#
_entry.id   473089f633d4b3014dc4e065b1e8b8b4
#
_cell.length_a   1.000
_cell.length_b   1.000
_cell.length_c   1.000
_cell.angle_alpha   90.00
_cell.angle_beta   90.00
_cell.angle_gamma   90.00
#
_symmetry.space_group_name_H-M   'P 1'
#
loop_
_entity.id
_entity.type
_entity.pdbx_description
1 polymer ?
#
loop_
_entity_poly.entity_id
_entity_poly.type
_entity_poly.pdbx_seq_one_letter_code
_entity_poly.pdbx_strand_id
1 'polypeptide(L)'
;MRGLSMDLEKYKAIVFDLGGTLMEYEGMPLNWSDYYYEGFKKISEHFGLELSDDDIDKSAEILKSYNPRNKYREYEIMPVVLFDEAMVGWSNVPDIREAIEVFFRGIGLKAKVFDYSKKLIAICKKHGIKVACLTDLPNGMPDRLFRDSIPDIIKLFDLYVSSQVCGFRKPNKAGLIYIAEQFGIDVKDILFVGDEDKDRKTADNAGCVFMHIDEFRKCEESEISEKEFEKKKTLFLEQKKTLDSFLKTGAISQLQYDKSYGDLVKKMGMEKVAEGLCQGD
;
A
#
# COMPACT_ATOMS: atom_id res chain seq x y z
N MET A 1 -26.18 5.94 -11.20
CA MET A 1 -24.76 6.22 -11.48
C MET A 1 -24.11 4.84 -11.69
N ARG A 2 -23.61 4.55 -12.88
CA ARG A 2 -22.85 3.30 -13.11
C ARG A 2 -21.59 3.42 -12.28
N GLY A 3 -21.34 2.50 -11.32
CA GLY A 3 -20.08 2.37 -10.65
C GLY A 3 -18.99 2.24 -11.71
N LEU A 4 -17.92 3.03 -11.60
CA LEU A 4 -16.74 2.86 -12.42
C LEU A 4 -16.09 1.51 -11.99
N SER A 5 -16.49 0.44 -12.67
CA SER A 5 -15.70 -0.79 -12.67
C SER A 5 -14.37 -0.40 -13.27
N MET A 6 -13.31 -0.46 -12.47
CA MET A 6 -11.96 -0.23 -12.96
C MET A 6 -11.53 -1.48 -13.72
N ASP A 7 -11.32 -1.34 -15.01
CA ASP A 7 -10.74 -2.40 -15.83
C ASP A 7 -9.26 -2.53 -15.48
N LEU A 8 -8.97 -3.34 -14.45
CA LEU A 8 -7.59 -3.61 -14.01
C LEU A 8 -6.79 -4.35 -15.09
N GLU A 9 -7.46 -5.14 -15.92
CA GLU A 9 -6.84 -6.00 -16.93
C GLU A 9 -6.14 -5.20 -18.03
N LYS A 10 -6.41 -3.90 -18.15
CA LYS A 10 -5.67 -3.01 -19.06
C LYS A 10 -4.24 -2.72 -18.62
N TYR A 11 -3.90 -2.97 -17.34
CA TYR A 11 -2.55 -2.77 -16.82
C TYR A 11 -1.81 -4.10 -16.71
N LYS A 12 -0.52 -4.09 -17.06
CA LYS A 12 0.35 -5.26 -16.89
C LYS A 12 1.00 -5.33 -15.52
N ALA A 13 1.11 -4.19 -14.84
CA ALA A 13 1.58 -4.12 -13.48
C ALA A 13 0.86 -3.03 -12.67
N ILE A 14 0.69 -3.29 -11.38
CA ILE A 14 0.29 -2.29 -10.40
C ILE A 14 1.46 -2.09 -9.45
N VAL A 15 1.89 -0.85 -9.30
CA VAL A 15 2.96 -0.46 -8.39
C VAL A 15 2.34 0.31 -7.24
N PHE A 16 2.65 -0.08 -6.01
CA PHE A 16 2.17 0.60 -4.81
C PHE A 16 3.32 1.37 -4.14
N ASP A 17 3.04 2.57 -3.66
CA ASP A 17 3.80 3.14 -2.55
C ASP A 17 3.51 2.35 -1.27
N LEU A 18 4.31 2.56 -0.22
CA LEU A 18 4.11 1.91 1.08
C LEU A 18 3.63 2.88 2.17
N GLY A 19 4.42 3.90 2.46
CA GLY A 19 4.12 4.81 3.57
C GLY A 19 2.89 5.68 3.30
N GLY A 20 1.84 5.59 4.12
CA GLY A 20 0.55 6.26 3.90
C GLY A 20 -0.37 5.51 2.92
N THR A 21 0.18 4.62 2.10
CA THR A 21 -0.56 3.86 1.09
C THR A 21 -0.92 2.45 1.59
N LEU A 22 0.06 1.66 2.02
CA LEU A 22 -0.15 0.29 2.49
C LEU A 22 0.28 0.06 3.95
N MET A 23 1.00 1.00 4.54
CA MET A 23 1.45 0.95 5.93
C MET A 23 1.68 2.35 6.50
N GLU A 24 1.78 2.44 7.81
CA GLU A 24 2.18 3.63 8.55
C GLU A 24 3.14 3.28 9.67
N TYR A 25 3.80 4.28 10.25
CA TYR A 25 4.42 4.14 11.57
C TYR A 25 3.44 4.66 12.62
N GLU A 26 2.95 3.75 13.47
CA GLU A 26 1.89 4.00 14.45
C GLU A 26 2.25 5.15 15.40
N GLY A 27 1.39 6.17 15.45
CA GLY A 27 1.57 7.33 16.30
C GLY A 27 2.66 8.31 15.87
N MET A 28 3.32 8.09 14.73
CA MET A 28 4.36 8.99 14.23
C MET A 28 3.78 10.00 13.24
N PRO A 29 4.19 11.29 13.31
CA PRO A 29 3.85 12.26 12.28
C PRO A 29 4.58 11.92 10.97
N LEU A 30 4.12 12.47 9.84
CA LEU A 30 4.79 12.27 8.54
C LEU A 30 6.25 12.78 8.52
N ASN A 31 6.53 13.84 9.27
CA ASN A 31 7.89 14.31 9.51
C ASN A 31 8.23 14.14 10.99
N TRP A 32 8.98 13.12 11.31
CA TRP A 32 9.42 12.79 12.66
C TRP A 32 10.89 13.15 12.93
N SER A 33 11.44 14.13 12.19
CA SER A 33 12.80 14.61 12.40
C SER A 33 13.05 15.19 13.81
N ASP A 34 12.01 15.58 14.53
CA ASP A 34 12.11 16.02 15.93
C ASP A 34 12.53 14.91 16.88
N TYR A 35 12.40 13.65 16.49
CA TYR A 35 12.87 12.50 17.27
C TYR A 35 14.36 12.18 17.04
N TYR A 36 15.05 12.90 16.16
CA TYR A 36 16.47 12.63 15.86
C TYR A 36 17.38 12.85 17.06
N TYR A 37 17.09 13.87 17.87
CA TYR A 37 17.81 14.09 19.13
C TYR A 37 17.79 12.84 20.00
N GLU A 38 16.61 12.26 20.25
CA GLU A 38 16.48 11.06 21.08
C GLU A 38 17.23 9.87 20.47
N GLY A 39 17.21 9.71 19.13
CA GLY A 39 17.98 8.68 18.44
C GLY A 39 19.48 8.80 18.68
N PHE A 40 20.07 10.01 18.57
CA PHE A 40 21.49 10.24 18.84
C PHE A 40 21.84 10.10 20.33
N LYS A 41 20.93 10.52 21.21
CA LYS A 41 21.07 10.28 22.66
C LYS A 41 21.17 8.79 22.97
N LYS A 42 20.35 7.96 22.32
CA LYS A 42 20.44 6.49 22.48
C LYS A 42 21.76 5.91 21.98
N ILE A 43 22.35 6.48 20.94
CA ILE A 43 23.71 6.09 20.52
C ILE A 43 24.71 6.43 21.64
N SER A 44 24.68 7.65 22.17
CA SER A 44 25.57 8.08 23.26
C SER A 44 25.45 7.16 24.49
N GLU A 45 24.23 6.87 24.92
CA GLU A 45 23.94 5.99 26.06
C GLU A 45 24.44 4.55 25.80
N HIS A 46 24.19 4.00 24.61
CA HIS A 46 24.53 2.62 24.26
C HIS A 46 26.04 2.37 24.22
N PHE A 47 26.80 3.31 23.69
CA PHE A 47 28.25 3.19 23.57
C PHE A 47 29.03 3.81 24.75
N GLY A 48 28.31 4.35 25.75
CA GLY A 48 28.92 5.00 26.91
C GLY A 48 29.74 6.23 26.53
N LEU A 49 29.25 7.02 25.56
CA LEU A 49 29.91 8.24 25.11
C LEU A 49 29.49 9.41 26.02
N GLU A 50 30.44 10.22 26.45
CA GLU A 50 30.19 11.43 27.24
C GLU A 50 29.93 12.63 26.32
N LEU A 51 28.85 12.56 25.50
CA LEU A 51 28.44 13.65 24.62
C LEU A 51 27.62 14.66 25.37
N SER A 52 27.86 15.95 25.11
CA SER A 52 27.01 17.02 25.62
C SER A 52 25.69 17.07 24.84
N ASP A 53 24.66 17.71 25.44
CA ASP A 53 23.39 17.97 24.73
C ASP A 53 23.61 18.77 23.44
N ASP A 54 24.59 19.69 23.43
CA ASP A 54 24.97 20.48 22.26
C ASP A 54 25.57 19.61 21.12
N ASP A 55 26.35 18.58 21.44
CA ASP A 55 26.88 17.65 20.45
C ASP A 55 25.76 16.79 19.84
N ILE A 56 24.82 16.35 20.67
CA ILE A 56 23.63 15.57 20.22
C ILE A 56 22.73 16.44 19.35
N ASP A 57 22.45 17.67 19.76
CA ASP A 57 21.65 18.63 18.97
C ASP A 57 22.28 18.91 17.61
N LYS A 58 23.60 19.15 17.57
CA LYS A 58 24.32 19.35 16.29
C LYS A 58 24.14 18.15 15.36
N SER A 59 24.30 16.93 15.87
CA SER A 59 24.12 15.71 15.09
C SER A 59 22.69 15.58 14.56
N ALA A 60 21.70 15.88 15.38
CA ALA A 60 20.29 15.87 15.00
C ALA A 60 20.01 16.93 13.89
N GLU A 61 20.52 18.15 14.03
CA GLU A 61 20.35 19.22 13.04
C GLU A 61 21.05 18.90 11.70
N ILE A 62 22.23 18.27 11.73
CA ILE A 62 22.88 17.80 10.51
C ILE A 62 21.99 16.77 9.81
N LEU A 63 21.52 15.75 10.51
CA LEU A 63 20.65 14.74 9.93
C LEU A 63 19.30 15.32 9.44
N LYS A 64 18.73 16.31 10.16
CA LYS A 64 17.54 17.06 9.73
C LYS A 64 17.77 17.81 8.42
N SER A 65 18.96 18.39 8.22
CA SER A 65 19.30 19.13 7.00
C SER A 65 19.25 18.26 5.74
N TYR A 66 19.41 16.96 5.89
CA TYR A 66 19.31 15.96 4.84
C TYR A 66 17.89 15.36 4.69
N ASN A 67 16.95 15.69 5.57
CA ASN A 67 15.60 15.14 5.46
C ASN A 67 14.89 15.72 4.21
N PRO A 68 14.41 14.86 3.27
CA PRO A 68 13.74 15.32 2.05
C PRO A 68 12.47 16.13 2.30
N ARG A 69 11.86 15.99 3.49
CA ARG A 69 10.69 16.80 3.90
C ARG A 69 11.08 18.23 4.32
N ASN A 70 12.33 18.44 4.71
CA ASN A 70 12.87 19.75 5.08
C ASN A 70 13.59 20.42 3.90
N LYS A 71 14.35 19.63 3.13
CA LYS A 71 15.08 20.10 1.96
C LYS A 71 14.92 19.09 0.83
N TYR A 72 14.15 19.48 -0.18
CA TYR A 72 13.87 18.66 -1.35
C TYR A 72 15.14 18.10 -2.03
N ARG A 73 15.10 16.81 -2.37
CA ARG A 73 16.11 16.14 -3.21
C ARG A 73 15.49 14.94 -3.92
N GLU A 74 15.97 14.63 -5.12
CA GLU A 74 15.52 13.50 -5.93
C GLU A 74 16.49 12.32 -5.95
N TYR A 75 17.65 12.43 -5.33
CA TYR A 75 18.63 11.34 -5.22
C TYR A 75 18.65 10.79 -3.79
N GLU A 76 18.99 9.52 -3.66
CA GLU A 76 19.13 8.90 -2.35
C GLU A 76 20.56 9.08 -1.83
N ILE A 77 20.69 9.28 -0.53
CA ILE A 77 21.97 9.32 0.16
C ILE A 77 22.02 8.13 1.10
N MET A 78 23.08 7.35 0.99
CA MET A 78 23.24 6.14 1.81
C MET A 78 23.30 6.48 3.30
N PRO A 79 22.65 5.68 4.17
CA PRO A 79 22.60 5.94 5.61
C PRO A 79 23.97 6.15 6.25
N VAL A 80 24.97 5.37 5.84
CA VAL A 80 26.34 5.49 6.38
C VAL A 80 26.95 6.86 6.11
N VAL A 81 26.67 7.48 4.97
CA VAL A 81 27.17 8.83 4.63
C VAL A 81 26.50 9.88 5.52
N LEU A 82 25.17 9.77 5.71
CA LEU A 82 24.43 10.70 6.55
C LEU A 82 24.85 10.66 8.02
N PHE A 83 25.10 9.47 8.54
CA PHE A 83 25.51 9.30 9.94
C PHE A 83 26.98 9.63 10.14
N ASP A 84 27.84 9.37 9.16
CA ASP A 84 29.24 9.80 9.19
C ASP A 84 29.32 11.33 9.33
N GLU A 85 28.57 12.07 8.52
CA GLU A 85 28.50 13.53 8.62
C GLU A 85 27.84 14.01 9.93
N ALA A 86 26.76 13.35 10.37
CA ALA A 86 26.07 13.74 11.60
C ALA A 86 26.91 13.54 12.86
N MET A 87 27.86 12.60 12.85
CA MET A 87 28.76 12.31 13.96
C MET A 87 30.14 12.97 13.83
N VAL A 88 30.32 13.85 12.85
CA VAL A 88 31.54 14.66 12.73
C VAL A 88 31.75 15.50 14.00
N GLY A 89 32.96 15.44 14.54
CA GLY A 89 33.32 16.17 15.77
C GLY A 89 33.12 15.39 17.07
N TRP A 90 32.56 14.18 17.02
CA TRP A 90 32.56 13.30 18.17
C TRP A 90 33.98 12.82 18.49
N SER A 91 34.37 12.89 19.76
CA SER A 91 35.70 12.50 20.21
C SER A 91 35.99 11.01 20.04
N ASN A 92 34.94 10.20 20.03
CA ASN A 92 34.98 8.75 19.83
C ASN A 92 33.78 8.33 19.00
N VAL A 93 34.00 8.06 17.71
CA VAL A 93 32.92 7.65 16.77
C VAL A 93 32.81 6.12 16.82
N PRO A 94 31.63 5.57 17.17
CA PRO A 94 31.39 4.14 17.17
C PRO A 94 31.31 3.57 15.75
N ASP A 95 31.17 2.25 15.60
CA ASP A 95 30.80 1.66 14.31
C ASP A 95 29.51 2.27 13.80
N ILE A 96 29.59 2.90 12.62
CA ILE A 96 28.47 3.69 12.05
C ILE A 96 27.25 2.80 11.78
N ARG A 97 27.43 1.55 11.35
CA ARG A 97 26.31 0.66 11.05
C ARG A 97 25.59 0.24 12.32
N GLU A 98 26.34 -0.05 13.39
CA GLU A 98 25.75 -0.34 14.69
C GLU A 98 25.06 0.90 15.29
N ALA A 99 25.67 2.06 15.16
CA ALA A 99 25.08 3.34 15.59
C ALA A 99 23.73 3.61 14.89
N ILE A 100 23.62 3.37 13.58
CA ILE A 100 22.38 3.49 12.83
C ILE A 100 21.30 2.54 13.39
N GLU A 101 21.65 1.29 13.68
CA GLU A 101 20.69 0.33 14.27
C GLU A 101 20.20 0.76 15.66
N VAL A 102 21.12 1.25 16.49
CA VAL A 102 20.80 1.79 17.82
C VAL A 102 19.88 3.01 17.70
N PHE A 103 20.16 3.92 16.76
CA PHE A 103 19.36 5.11 16.49
C PHE A 103 17.92 4.75 16.18
N PHE A 104 17.65 3.91 15.17
CA PHE A 104 16.31 3.55 14.77
C PHE A 104 15.57 2.70 15.80
N ARG A 105 16.28 1.86 16.53
CA ARG A 105 15.72 1.13 17.66
C ARG A 105 15.34 2.09 18.81
N GLY A 106 16.16 3.11 19.05
CA GLY A 106 15.95 4.13 20.08
C GLY A 106 14.73 4.99 19.83
N ILE A 107 14.45 5.36 18.59
CA ILE A 107 13.23 6.09 18.19
C ILE A 107 11.97 5.22 18.39
N GLY A 108 12.10 3.90 18.32
CA GLY A 108 11.01 2.97 18.66
C GLY A 108 9.90 2.94 17.60
N LEU A 109 10.24 3.08 16.32
CA LEU A 109 9.27 3.03 15.22
C LEU A 109 8.52 1.70 15.20
N LYS A 110 7.19 1.77 15.18
CA LYS A 110 6.30 0.60 15.08
C LYS A 110 5.57 0.64 13.74
N ALA A 111 6.02 -0.19 12.80
CA ALA A 111 5.37 -0.31 11.52
C ALA A 111 4.04 -1.06 11.65
N LYS A 112 2.98 -0.51 11.06
CA LYS A 112 1.64 -1.09 11.01
C LYS A 112 1.18 -1.16 9.56
N VAL A 113 1.03 -2.38 9.06
CA VAL A 113 0.43 -2.62 7.75
C VAL A 113 -1.09 -2.47 7.87
N PHE A 114 -1.72 -1.71 6.96
CA PHE A 114 -3.16 -1.53 6.98
C PHE A 114 -3.90 -2.84 6.66
N ASP A 115 -5.05 -3.05 7.26
CA ASP A 115 -5.82 -4.30 7.14
C ASP A 115 -6.21 -4.65 5.70
N TYR A 116 -6.42 -3.64 4.86
CA TYR A 116 -6.76 -3.81 3.45
C TYR A 116 -5.57 -4.18 2.55
N SER A 117 -4.33 -3.90 2.97
CA SER A 117 -3.16 -3.95 2.10
C SER A 117 -2.90 -5.32 1.49
N LYS A 118 -2.93 -6.36 2.32
CA LYS A 118 -2.74 -7.75 1.84
C LYS A 118 -3.85 -8.19 0.90
N LYS A 119 -5.09 -7.74 1.15
CA LYS A 119 -6.25 -8.03 0.30
C LYS A 119 -6.12 -7.39 -1.07
N LEU A 120 -5.73 -6.11 -1.14
CA LEU A 120 -5.52 -5.41 -2.42
C LEU A 120 -4.46 -6.10 -3.29
N ILE A 121 -3.32 -6.45 -2.70
CA ILE A 121 -2.25 -7.17 -3.42
C ILE A 121 -2.76 -8.52 -3.94
N ALA A 122 -3.49 -9.27 -3.11
CA ALA A 122 -4.03 -10.58 -3.49
C ALA A 122 -5.04 -10.47 -4.64
N ILE A 123 -5.88 -9.43 -4.66
CA ILE A 123 -6.83 -9.17 -5.74
C ILE A 123 -6.08 -8.89 -7.05
N CYS A 124 -5.08 -8.01 -7.07
CA CYS A 124 -4.27 -7.75 -8.25
C CYS A 124 -3.65 -9.04 -8.82
N LYS A 125 -3.07 -9.86 -7.96
CA LYS A 125 -2.48 -11.15 -8.36
C LYS A 125 -3.51 -12.14 -8.90
N LYS A 126 -4.72 -12.15 -8.37
CA LYS A 126 -5.82 -12.99 -8.88
C LYS A 126 -6.21 -12.65 -10.32
N HIS A 127 -6.06 -11.38 -10.71
CA HIS A 127 -6.22 -10.92 -12.10
C HIS A 127 -5.00 -11.16 -12.98
N GLY A 128 -3.97 -11.86 -12.49
CA GLY A 128 -2.74 -12.14 -13.24
C GLY A 128 -1.83 -10.92 -13.44
N ILE A 129 -2.06 -9.84 -12.70
CA ILE A 129 -1.32 -8.59 -12.79
C ILE A 129 -0.07 -8.68 -11.92
N LYS A 130 1.08 -8.26 -12.44
CA LYS A 130 2.32 -8.14 -11.65
C LYS A 130 2.18 -7.04 -10.61
N VAL A 131 2.66 -7.29 -9.40
CA VAL A 131 2.56 -6.32 -8.30
C VAL A 131 3.95 -5.95 -7.81
N ALA A 132 4.29 -4.66 -7.87
CA ALA A 132 5.53 -4.14 -7.34
C ALA A 132 5.30 -3.08 -6.26
N CYS A 133 6.36 -2.78 -5.53
CA CYS A 133 6.43 -1.67 -4.58
C CYS A 133 7.47 -0.66 -5.07
N LEU A 134 7.16 0.64 -4.94
CA LEU A 134 8.11 1.74 -5.08
C LEU A 134 7.98 2.67 -3.88
N THR A 135 8.96 2.67 -2.98
CA THR A 135 8.90 3.44 -1.73
C THR A 135 10.15 4.28 -1.49
N ASP A 136 9.95 5.49 -0.95
CA ASP A 136 11.03 6.28 -0.38
C ASP A 136 11.30 5.83 1.05
N LEU A 137 12.53 5.45 1.34
CA LEU A 137 12.90 5.09 2.70
C LEU A 137 12.92 6.32 3.64
N PRO A 138 12.62 6.15 4.93
CA PRO A 138 12.88 7.18 5.92
C PRO A 138 14.33 7.66 5.85
N ASN A 139 14.55 8.96 6.08
CA ASN A 139 15.87 9.55 6.00
C ASN A 139 16.88 8.83 6.91
N GLY A 140 17.96 8.33 6.32
CA GLY A 140 19.01 7.60 7.04
C GLY A 140 18.67 6.16 7.45
N MET A 141 17.48 5.64 7.14
CA MET A 141 17.12 4.26 7.46
C MET A 141 17.68 3.28 6.43
N PRO A 142 18.43 2.26 6.85
CA PRO A 142 18.85 1.19 5.95
C PRO A 142 17.65 0.40 5.40
N ASP A 143 17.70 0.06 4.11
CA ASP A 143 16.67 -0.72 3.42
C ASP A 143 16.33 -2.05 4.16
N ARG A 144 17.36 -2.71 4.72
CA ARG A 144 17.17 -3.93 5.50
C ARG A 144 16.27 -3.71 6.72
N LEU A 145 16.53 -2.67 7.52
CA LEU A 145 15.72 -2.37 8.71
C LEU A 145 14.27 -2.06 8.35
N PHE A 146 14.06 -1.35 7.24
CA PHE A 146 12.71 -1.06 6.75
C PHE A 146 11.99 -2.37 6.37
N ARG A 147 12.61 -3.22 5.56
CA ARG A 147 11.99 -4.50 5.14
C ARG A 147 11.73 -5.45 6.30
N ASP A 148 12.66 -5.51 7.25
CA ASP A 148 12.54 -6.36 8.45
C ASP A 148 11.37 -5.90 9.36
N SER A 149 10.95 -4.63 9.28
CA SER A 149 9.81 -4.12 10.04
C SER A 149 8.44 -4.55 9.47
N ILE A 150 8.37 -4.92 8.18
CA ILE A 150 7.14 -5.31 7.48
C ILE A 150 7.31 -6.55 6.59
N PRO A 151 7.92 -7.64 7.07
CA PRO A 151 8.34 -8.77 6.24
C PRO A 151 7.16 -9.47 5.56
N ASP A 152 5.99 -9.43 6.19
CA ASP A 152 4.78 -10.11 5.70
C ASP A 152 4.17 -9.48 4.45
N ILE A 153 4.33 -8.17 4.27
CA ILE A 153 3.84 -7.52 3.06
C ILE A 153 4.92 -7.51 1.96
N ILE A 154 6.18 -7.36 2.34
CA ILE A 154 7.31 -7.34 1.38
C ILE A 154 7.33 -8.62 0.52
N LYS A 155 7.12 -9.78 1.11
CA LYS A 155 7.10 -11.08 0.40
C LYS A 155 5.93 -11.25 -0.58
N LEU A 156 4.93 -10.38 -0.51
CA LEU A 156 3.78 -10.44 -1.42
C LEU A 156 4.04 -9.73 -2.75
N PHE A 157 5.03 -8.86 -2.84
CA PHE A 157 5.39 -8.19 -4.09
C PHE A 157 6.19 -9.13 -4.99
N ASP A 158 5.99 -9.00 -6.30
CA ASP A 158 6.81 -9.68 -7.31
C ASP A 158 8.14 -8.94 -7.48
N LEU A 159 8.16 -7.62 -7.16
CA LEU A 159 9.36 -6.79 -7.14
C LEU A 159 9.22 -5.70 -6.07
N TYR A 160 10.22 -5.59 -5.21
CA TYR A 160 10.37 -4.51 -4.23
C TYR A 160 11.47 -3.55 -4.67
N VAL A 161 11.15 -2.26 -4.75
CA VAL A 161 12.10 -1.19 -5.09
C VAL A 161 11.98 -0.08 -4.06
N SER A 162 13.07 0.16 -3.34
CA SER A 162 13.20 1.34 -2.49
C SER A 162 14.05 2.41 -3.15
N SER A 163 14.03 3.62 -2.59
CA SER A 163 14.91 4.70 -3.02
C SER A 163 16.41 4.34 -2.97
N GLN A 164 16.83 3.45 -2.04
CA GLN A 164 18.20 2.94 -2.01
C GLN A 164 18.48 1.92 -3.12
N VAL A 165 17.49 1.15 -3.56
CA VAL A 165 17.66 0.19 -4.66
C VAL A 165 17.81 0.91 -6.00
N CYS A 166 16.98 1.91 -6.29
CA CYS A 166 17.05 2.62 -7.56
C CYS A 166 17.96 3.86 -7.54
N GLY A 167 18.45 4.29 -6.36
CA GLY A 167 19.31 5.47 -6.18
C GLY A 167 18.57 6.82 -6.21
N PHE A 168 17.26 6.81 -6.42
CA PHE A 168 16.44 8.01 -6.57
C PHE A 168 15.21 7.99 -5.68
N ARG A 169 14.74 9.17 -5.33
CA ARG A 169 13.52 9.41 -4.54
C ARG A 169 12.43 10.00 -5.43
N LYS A 170 11.20 9.73 -5.10
CA LYS A 170 10.03 10.38 -5.71
C LYS A 170 10.11 11.92 -5.50
N PRO A 171 9.81 12.73 -6.52
CA PRO A 171 9.10 12.43 -7.76
C PRO A 171 10.00 12.04 -8.96
N ASN A 172 11.23 11.60 -8.76
CA ASN A 172 12.05 11.09 -9.85
C ASN A 172 11.43 9.80 -10.44
N LYS A 173 11.38 9.73 -11.76
CA LYS A 173 10.78 8.61 -12.50
C LYS A 173 11.60 7.32 -12.50
N ALA A 174 12.87 7.38 -12.09
CA ALA A 174 13.82 6.27 -12.25
C ALA A 174 13.32 4.95 -11.63
N GLY A 175 12.64 5.01 -10.47
CA GLY A 175 12.09 3.82 -9.83
C GLY A 175 11.01 3.13 -10.67
N LEU A 176 10.10 3.88 -11.30
CA LEU A 176 9.06 3.30 -12.18
C LEU A 176 9.65 2.76 -13.47
N ILE A 177 10.63 3.45 -14.06
CA ILE A 177 11.36 2.97 -15.24
C ILE A 177 12.09 1.66 -14.89
N TYR A 178 12.79 1.61 -13.77
CA TYR A 178 13.46 0.40 -13.30
C TYR A 178 12.49 -0.79 -13.16
N ILE A 179 11.31 -0.56 -12.56
CA ILE A 179 10.27 -1.60 -12.42
C ILE A 179 9.79 -2.08 -13.80
N ALA A 180 9.53 -1.15 -14.73
CA ALA A 180 9.11 -1.49 -16.08
C ALA A 180 10.14 -2.39 -16.81
N GLU A 181 11.43 -2.04 -16.70
CA GLU A 181 12.55 -2.81 -17.25
C GLU A 181 12.64 -4.21 -16.64
N GLN A 182 12.56 -4.33 -15.30
CA GLN A 182 12.60 -5.63 -14.62
C GLN A 182 11.42 -6.53 -14.99
N PHE A 183 10.26 -5.95 -15.25
CA PHE A 183 9.08 -6.70 -15.68
C PHE A 183 9.02 -6.95 -17.19
N GLY A 184 9.87 -6.29 -18.00
CA GLY A 184 9.85 -6.37 -19.46
C GLY A 184 8.57 -5.79 -20.07
N ILE A 185 8.05 -4.69 -19.52
CA ILE A 185 6.82 -4.02 -19.95
C ILE A 185 7.09 -2.55 -20.28
N ASP A 186 6.17 -1.91 -21.00
CA ASP A 186 6.20 -0.46 -21.18
C ASP A 186 5.72 0.23 -19.89
N VAL A 187 6.37 1.32 -19.50
CA VAL A 187 6.00 2.08 -18.31
C VAL A 187 4.55 2.58 -18.35
N LYS A 188 4.01 2.86 -19.54
CA LYS A 188 2.60 3.26 -19.71
C LYS A 188 1.60 2.17 -19.36
N ASP A 189 2.03 0.90 -19.31
CA ASP A 189 1.22 -0.25 -18.90
C ASP A 189 1.18 -0.43 -17.37
N ILE A 190 1.77 0.51 -16.62
CA ILE A 190 1.78 0.54 -15.16
C ILE A 190 0.65 1.45 -14.64
N LEU A 191 -0.05 0.97 -13.60
CA LEU A 191 -0.82 1.81 -12.70
C LEU A 191 0.00 2.04 -11.42
N PHE A 192 0.35 3.30 -11.12
CA PHE A 192 0.99 3.64 -9.86
C PHE A 192 -0.04 4.11 -8.83
N VAL A 193 -0.09 3.47 -7.68
CA VAL A 193 -1.03 3.75 -6.59
C VAL A 193 -0.26 4.31 -5.40
N GLY A 194 -0.67 5.49 -4.94
CA GLY A 194 -0.01 6.20 -3.84
C GLY A 194 -0.97 7.17 -3.13
N ASP A 195 -0.49 7.86 -2.10
CA ASP A 195 -1.29 8.80 -1.29
C ASP A 195 -0.81 10.25 -1.37
N GLU A 196 0.45 10.50 -1.77
CA GLU A 196 1.03 11.84 -1.80
C GLU A 196 1.14 12.42 -3.22
N ASP A 197 1.20 13.75 -3.32
CA ASP A 197 1.39 14.48 -4.58
C ASP A 197 2.72 14.11 -5.29
N LYS A 198 3.76 13.74 -4.53
CA LYS A 198 5.01 13.24 -5.11
C LYS A 198 4.82 11.93 -5.89
N ASP A 199 3.86 11.07 -5.50
CA ASP A 199 3.56 9.83 -6.20
C ASP A 199 2.92 10.13 -7.54
N ARG A 200 1.92 11.04 -7.55
CA ARG A 200 1.32 11.55 -8.78
C ARG A 200 2.37 12.13 -9.73
N LYS A 201 3.23 13.01 -9.23
CA LYS A 201 4.31 13.60 -10.02
C LYS A 201 5.29 12.54 -10.54
N THR A 202 5.55 11.48 -9.77
CA THR A 202 6.40 10.37 -10.23
C THR A 202 5.79 9.66 -11.44
N ALA A 203 4.48 9.39 -11.38
CA ALA A 203 3.74 8.76 -12.48
C ALA A 203 3.71 9.68 -13.72
N ASP A 204 3.40 10.95 -13.53
CA ASP A 204 3.38 11.95 -14.60
C ASP A 204 4.76 12.05 -15.29
N ASN A 205 5.83 12.12 -14.51
CA ASN A 205 7.21 12.17 -15.00
C ASN A 205 7.63 10.88 -15.74
N ALA A 206 7.07 9.74 -15.35
CA ALA A 206 7.33 8.45 -15.99
C ALA A 206 6.44 8.20 -17.23
N GLY A 207 5.30 8.89 -17.32
CA GLY A 207 4.32 8.69 -18.38
C GLY A 207 3.41 7.49 -18.14
N CYS A 208 3.13 7.13 -16.88
CA CYS A 208 2.19 6.10 -16.51
C CYS A 208 0.95 6.67 -15.80
N VAL A 209 -0.04 5.83 -15.56
CA VAL A 209 -1.29 6.24 -14.88
C VAL A 209 -1.07 6.28 -13.38
N PHE A 210 -1.58 7.33 -12.73
CA PHE A 210 -1.66 7.44 -11.27
C PHE A 210 -3.09 7.25 -10.77
N MET A 211 -3.24 6.63 -9.61
CA MET A 211 -4.48 6.58 -8.86
C MET A 211 -4.21 6.76 -7.36
N HIS A 212 -5.02 7.60 -6.71
CA HIS A 212 -4.95 7.74 -5.26
C HIS A 212 -5.44 6.45 -4.58
N ILE A 213 -4.80 6.05 -3.47
CA ILE A 213 -5.15 4.80 -2.77
C ILE A 213 -6.63 4.72 -2.37
N ASP A 214 -7.23 5.83 -1.95
CA ASP A 214 -8.65 5.86 -1.59
C ASP A 214 -9.58 5.62 -2.79
N GLU A 215 -9.20 6.09 -3.98
CA GLU A 215 -9.94 5.82 -5.21
C GLU A 215 -9.81 4.34 -5.60
N PHE A 216 -8.60 3.80 -5.50
CA PHE A 216 -8.32 2.40 -5.78
C PHE A 216 -9.14 1.47 -4.88
N ARG A 217 -9.18 1.75 -3.58
CA ARG A 217 -9.98 0.99 -2.59
C ARG A 217 -11.48 1.03 -2.88
N LYS A 218 -12.03 2.20 -3.25
CA LYS A 218 -13.46 2.33 -3.59
C LYS A 218 -13.83 1.55 -4.85
N CYS A 219 -12.97 1.54 -5.86
CA CYS A 219 -13.19 0.75 -7.06
C CYS A 219 -13.23 -0.76 -6.74
N GLU A 220 -12.30 -1.24 -5.92
CA GLU A 220 -12.24 -2.64 -5.50
C GLU A 220 -13.45 -3.06 -4.67
N GLU A 221 -13.88 -2.23 -3.72
CA GLU A 221 -15.07 -2.49 -2.90
C GLU A 221 -16.34 -2.58 -3.76
N SER A 222 -16.45 -1.72 -4.77
CA SER A 222 -17.57 -1.73 -5.73
C SER A 222 -17.57 -3.00 -6.59
N GLU A 223 -16.42 -3.40 -7.13
CA GLU A 223 -16.30 -4.60 -7.97
C GLU A 223 -16.58 -5.89 -7.19
N ILE A 224 -16.11 -5.99 -5.95
CA ILE A 224 -16.42 -7.13 -5.07
C ILE A 224 -17.92 -7.20 -4.79
N SER A 225 -18.54 -6.06 -4.49
CA SER A 225 -19.98 -5.96 -4.23
C SER A 225 -20.82 -6.37 -5.46
N GLU A 226 -20.44 -5.94 -6.66
CA GLU A 226 -21.13 -6.37 -7.90
C GLU A 226 -20.96 -7.86 -8.17
N LYS A 227 -19.76 -8.41 -8.04
CA LYS A 227 -19.51 -9.87 -8.23
C LYS A 227 -20.27 -10.72 -7.20
N GLU A 228 -20.32 -10.28 -5.96
CA GLU A 228 -21.12 -10.97 -4.92
C GLU A 228 -22.61 -10.89 -5.20
N PHE A 229 -23.09 -9.73 -5.68
CA PHE A 229 -24.48 -9.55 -6.08
C PHE A 229 -24.84 -10.46 -7.27
N GLU A 230 -24.06 -10.48 -8.35
CA GLU A 230 -24.31 -11.33 -9.51
C GLU A 230 -24.26 -12.83 -9.15
N LYS A 231 -23.36 -13.25 -8.26
CA LYS A 231 -23.34 -14.62 -7.76
C LYS A 231 -24.60 -14.97 -6.96
N LYS A 232 -25.06 -14.08 -6.09
CA LYS A 232 -26.32 -14.26 -5.35
C LYS A 232 -27.53 -14.32 -6.28
N LYS A 233 -27.56 -13.44 -7.29
CA LYS A 233 -28.61 -13.38 -8.32
C LYS A 233 -28.67 -14.66 -9.14
N THR A 234 -27.53 -15.21 -9.56
CA THR A 234 -27.48 -16.49 -10.28
C THR A 234 -28.06 -17.62 -9.43
N LEU A 235 -27.65 -17.73 -8.17
CA LEU A 235 -28.17 -18.74 -7.25
C LEU A 235 -29.69 -18.56 -7.00
N PHE A 236 -30.15 -17.34 -6.87
CA PHE A 236 -31.58 -17.02 -6.75
C PHE A 236 -32.39 -17.51 -7.96
N LEU A 237 -31.90 -17.22 -9.17
CA LEU A 237 -32.57 -17.66 -10.41
C LEU A 237 -32.58 -19.16 -10.57
N GLU A 238 -31.55 -19.88 -10.16
CA GLU A 238 -31.52 -21.37 -10.15
C GLU A 238 -32.55 -21.95 -9.18
N GLN A 239 -32.63 -21.38 -7.96
CA GLN A 239 -33.62 -21.84 -6.96
C GLN A 239 -35.05 -21.49 -7.40
N LYS A 240 -35.28 -20.31 -8.00
CA LYS A 240 -36.57 -19.95 -8.61
C LYS A 240 -36.98 -20.97 -9.67
N LYS A 241 -36.08 -21.31 -10.60
CA LYS A 241 -36.32 -22.30 -11.67
C LYS A 241 -36.72 -23.66 -11.11
N THR A 242 -36.14 -24.05 -9.99
CA THR A 242 -36.50 -25.29 -9.29
C THR A 242 -37.94 -25.25 -8.73
N LEU A 243 -38.32 -24.13 -8.10
CA LEU A 243 -39.70 -23.89 -7.63
C LEU A 243 -40.70 -23.88 -8.78
N ASP A 244 -40.39 -23.23 -9.89
CA ASP A 244 -41.20 -23.16 -11.11
C ASP A 244 -41.44 -24.58 -11.65
N SER A 245 -40.44 -25.45 -11.65
CA SER A 245 -40.53 -26.84 -12.07
C SER A 245 -41.46 -27.66 -11.15
N PHE A 246 -41.36 -27.46 -9.84
CA PHE A 246 -42.22 -28.14 -8.89
C PHE A 246 -43.68 -27.72 -9.02
N LEU A 247 -43.95 -26.45 -9.26
CA LEU A 247 -45.28 -25.96 -9.55
C LEU A 247 -45.83 -26.59 -10.84
N LYS A 248 -45.03 -26.55 -11.92
CA LYS A 248 -45.43 -27.09 -13.24
C LYS A 248 -45.71 -28.58 -13.21
N THR A 249 -45.00 -29.35 -12.42
CA THR A 249 -45.23 -30.81 -12.27
C THR A 249 -46.34 -31.15 -11.27
N GLY A 250 -46.93 -30.16 -10.60
CA GLY A 250 -47.94 -30.36 -9.55
C GLY A 250 -47.37 -30.90 -8.23
N ALA A 251 -46.04 -30.89 -8.08
CA ALA A 251 -45.40 -31.33 -6.84
C ALA A 251 -45.68 -30.37 -5.66
N ILE A 252 -45.96 -29.10 -5.95
CA ILE A 252 -46.42 -28.10 -4.98
C ILE A 252 -47.64 -27.35 -5.52
N SER A 253 -48.48 -26.87 -4.60
CA SER A 253 -49.61 -25.98 -4.94
C SER A 253 -49.17 -24.55 -5.17
N GLN A 254 -50.03 -23.73 -5.85
CA GLN A 254 -49.77 -22.31 -6.03
C GLN A 254 -49.48 -21.59 -4.70
N LEU A 255 -50.28 -21.88 -3.67
CA LEU A 255 -50.08 -21.26 -2.35
C LEU A 255 -48.72 -21.61 -1.72
N GLN A 256 -48.29 -22.86 -1.89
CA GLN A 256 -46.94 -23.30 -1.41
C GLN A 256 -45.82 -22.64 -2.21
N TYR A 257 -45.98 -22.47 -3.53
CA TYR A 257 -45.06 -21.77 -4.38
C TYR A 257 -44.93 -20.29 -3.95
N ASP A 258 -46.03 -19.57 -3.82
CA ASP A 258 -46.04 -18.14 -3.46
C ASP A 258 -45.32 -17.90 -2.13
N LYS A 259 -45.57 -18.76 -1.14
CA LYS A 259 -44.89 -18.70 0.15
C LYS A 259 -43.39 -18.96 0.02
N SER A 260 -43.02 -20.05 -0.65
CA SER A 260 -41.59 -20.42 -0.81
C SER A 260 -40.81 -19.41 -1.62
N TYR A 261 -41.43 -18.84 -2.66
CA TYR A 261 -40.82 -17.80 -3.46
C TYR A 261 -40.62 -16.49 -2.67
N GLY A 262 -41.64 -16.07 -1.91
CA GLY A 262 -41.55 -14.91 -1.03
C GLY A 262 -40.47 -15.05 0.04
N ASP A 263 -40.35 -16.24 0.63
CA ASP A 263 -39.28 -16.53 1.61
C ASP A 263 -37.89 -16.53 0.96
N LEU A 264 -37.77 -17.03 -0.26
CA LEU A 264 -36.52 -17.04 -1.04
C LEU A 264 -36.08 -15.59 -1.37
N VAL A 265 -37.00 -14.74 -1.86
CA VAL A 265 -36.75 -13.35 -2.16
C VAL A 265 -36.20 -12.59 -0.93
N LYS A 266 -36.88 -12.73 0.20
CA LYS A 266 -36.47 -12.09 1.47
C LYS A 266 -35.14 -12.61 1.98
N LYS A 267 -34.95 -13.94 2.00
CA LYS A 267 -33.72 -14.56 2.48
C LYS A 267 -32.49 -14.12 1.70
N MET A 268 -32.66 -13.91 0.40
CA MET A 268 -31.54 -13.54 -0.48
C MET A 268 -31.45 -12.03 -0.76
N GLY A 269 -32.40 -11.21 -0.30
CA GLY A 269 -32.41 -9.76 -0.54
C GLY A 269 -32.55 -9.42 -2.03
N MET A 270 -33.41 -10.15 -2.75
CA MET A 270 -33.55 -10.05 -4.20
C MET A 270 -34.86 -9.38 -4.64
N GLU A 271 -35.43 -8.49 -3.81
CA GLU A 271 -36.72 -7.82 -4.06
C GLU A 271 -36.78 -7.13 -5.43
N LYS A 272 -35.77 -6.33 -5.75
CA LYS A 272 -35.69 -5.61 -7.04
C LYS A 272 -35.54 -6.55 -8.24
N VAL A 273 -34.85 -7.67 -8.07
CA VAL A 273 -34.71 -8.69 -9.13
C VAL A 273 -36.05 -9.40 -9.35
N ALA A 274 -36.75 -9.73 -8.26
CA ALA A 274 -38.06 -10.35 -8.31
C ALA A 274 -39.12 -9.43 -8.98
N GLU A 275 -39.14 -8.12 -8.65
CA GLU A 275 -39.97 -7.13 -9.28
C GLU A 275 -39.74 -7.04 -10.79
N GLY A 276 -38.49 -7.05 -11.24
CA GLY A 276 -38.11 -7.01 -12.65
C GLY A 276 -38.55 -8.27 -13.42
N LEU A 277 -38.61 -9.43 -12.77
CA LEU A 277 -39.09 -10.67 -13.38
C LEU A 277 -40.62 -10.69 -13.54
N CYS A 278 -41.37 -9.98 -12.68
CA CYS A 278 -42.84 -9.86 -12.77
C CYS A 278 -43.30 -8.82 -13.82
N GLN A 279 -42.44 -7.93 -14.28
CA GLN A 279 -42.73 -6.89 -15.27
C GLN A 279 -42.38 -7.30 -16.71
N GLY A 280 -41.81 -8.45 -16.92
CA GLY A 280 -41.32 -8.96 -18.20
C GLY A 280 -42.18 -10.09 -18.82
N ASP A 281 -43.31 -10.42 -18.19
CA ASP A 281 -44.39 -11.26 -18.73
C ASP A 281 -45.55 -10.36 -19.17
#